data_802feef599bcf175744e72fee5e9af44
#
_entry.id   802feef599bcf175744e72fee5e9af44
#
_cell.length_a   1.000
_cell.length_b   1.000
_cell.length_c   1.000
_cell.angle_alpha   90.00
_cell.angle_beta   90.00
_cell.angle_gamma   90.00
#
_symmetry.space_group_name_H-M   'P 1'
#
loop_
_entity.id
_entity.type
_entity.pdbx_description
1 polymer ?
#
loop_
_entity_poly.entity_id
_entity_poly.type
_entity_poly.pdbx_seq_one_letter_code
_entity_poly.pdbx_strand_id
1 'polypeptide(L)'
;MTKRILVAVDGSEEAVNAARFAASEWPDAEITLLHVINPADSTTGAEGGFPGAVDQWYENARNRGERLLSEAAAAVDADVDTRLELGRPTATILDVANGDVDDDADPFDHVVLASQGRTGLSRVVLGSVAEGVVRRADMPVTVVR
;
A
#
# COMPACT_ATOMS: atom_id res chain seq x y z
N MET A 1 -20.22 -15.04 -0.39
CA MET A 1 -18.75 -14.95 -0.43
C MET A 1 -18.30 -13.58 0.04
N THR A 2 -17.30 -13.56 0.87
CA THR A 2 -16.78 -12.31 1.42
C THR A 2 -15.90 -11.60 0.39
N LYS A 3 -16.16 -10.33 0.15
CA LYS A 3 -15.32 -9.51 -0.73
C LYS A 3 -13.97 -9.27 -0.07
N ARG A 4 -12.91 -9.39 -0.82
CA ARG A 4 -11.55 -9.11 -0.37
C ARG A 4 -11.07 -7.82 -0.99
N ILE A 5 -10.68 -6.87 -0.14
CA ILE A 5 -10.27 -5.53 -0.58
C ILE A 5 -8.84 -5.25 -0.14
N LEU A 6 -8.05 -4.78 -1.10
CA LEU A 6 -6.67 -4.35 -0.84
C LEU A 6 -6.62 -2.83 -0.81
N VAL A 7 -6.05 -2.28 0.25
CA VAL A 7 -5.86 -0.83 0.40
C VAL A 7 -4.38 -0.55 0.54
N ALA A 8 -3.82 0.23 -0.38
CA ALA A 8 -2.42 0.62 -0.29
C ALA A 8 -2.27 1.82 0.65
N VAL A 9 -1.35 1.73 1.59
CA VAL A 9 -1.08 2.81 2.55
C VAL A 9 0.41 3.17 2.52
N ASP A 10 0.69 4.46 2.55
CA ASP A 10 2.06 4.99 2.40
C ASP A 10 2.47 5.92 3.56
N GLY A 11 1.68 5.94 4.64
CA GLY A 11 1.92 6.82 5.76
C GLY A 11 1.25 8.18 5.64
N SER A 12 0.60 8.46 4.52
CA SER A 12 -0.16 9.69 4.36
C SER A 12 -1.52 9.59 5.06
N GLU A 13 -2.06 10.74 5.44
CA GLU A 13 -3.40 10.82 6.01
C GLU A 13 -4.45 10.43 4.97
N GLU A 14 -4.21 10.77 3.71
CA GLU A 14 -5.08 10.44 2.59
C GLU A 14 -5.25 8.93 2.45
N ALA A 15 -4.16 8.17 2.63
CA ALA A 15 -4.22 6.70 2.58
C ALA A 15 -5.03 6.13 3.74
N VAL A 16 -4.91 6.69 4.93
CA VAL A 16 -5.72 6.29 6.09
C VAL A 16 -7.19 6.58 5.82
N ASN A 17 -7.50 7.73 5.22
CA ASN A 17 -8.88 8.07 4.84
C ASN A 17 -9.43 7.09 3.80
N ALA A 18 -8.60 6.63 2.86
CA ALA A 18 -9.00 5.61 1.90
C ALA A 18 -9.34 4.29 2.59
N ALA A 19 -8.55 3.91 3.60
CA ALA A 19 -8.82 2.71 4.38
C ALA A 19 -10.12 2.83 5.18
N ARG A 20 -10.37 3.99 5.77
CA ARG A 20 -11.62 4.26 6.49
C ARG A 20 -12.82 4.20 5.54
N PHE A 21 -12.66 4.75 4.35
CA PHE A 21 -13.69 4.71 3.31
C PHE A 21 -14.04 3.26 2.97
N ALA A 22 -13.04 2.44 2.74
CA ALA A 22 -13.26 1.03 2.40
C ALA A 22 -14.01 0.29 3.52
N ALA A 23 -13.61 0.50 4.77
CA ALA A 23 -14.24 -0.14 5.91
C ALA A 23 -15.72 0.30 6.08
N SER A 24 -15.99 1.57 5.81
CA SER A 24 -17.33 2.12 5.90
C SER A 24 -18.24 1.67 4.75
N GLU A 25 -17.68 1.64 3.54
CA GLU A 25 -18.45 1.29 2.33
C GLU A 25 -18.74 -0.20 2.24
N TRP A 26 -17.80 -1.02 2.66
CA TRP A 26 -17.94 -2.48 2.60
C TRP A 26 -17.69 -3.09 3.99
N PRO A 27 -18.65 -2.93 4.92
CA PRO A 27 -18.42 -3.33 6.32
C PRO A 27 -18.23 -4.83 6.52
N ASP A 28 -18.68 -5.65 5.58
CA ASP A 28 -18.52 -7.11 5.66
C ASP A 28 -17.32 -7.64 4.89
N ALA A 29 -16.53 -6.76 4.26
CA ALA A 29 -15.38 -7.18 3.47
C ALA A 29 -14.18 -7.52 4.36
N GLU A 30 -13.31 -8.38 3.82
CA GLU A 30 -11.98 -8.62 4.39
C GLU A 30 -11.03 -7.58 3.81
N ILE A 31 -10.51 -6.72 4.65
CA ILE A 31 -9.63 -5.63 4.23
C ILE A 31 -8.19 -5.94 4.62
N THR A 32 -7.29 -5.81 3.65
CA THR A 32 -5.85 -5.90 3.88
C THR A 32 -5.21 -4.55 3.55
N LEU A 33 -4.48 -4.01 4.52
CA LEU A 33 -3.68 -2.80 4.32
C LEU A 33 -2.29 -3.21 3.85
N LEU A 34 -1.87 -2.71 2.72
CA LEU A 34 -0.56 -3.03 2.13
C LEU A 34 0.34 -1.80 2.15
N HIS A 35 1.54 -1.97 2.66
CA HIS A 35 2.61 -0.99 2.51
C HIS A 35 3.74 -1.60 1.71
N VAL A 36 4.25 -0.86 0.73
CA VAL A 36 5.34 -1.31 -0.14
C VAL A 36 6.57 -0.47 0.16
N ILE A 37 7.66 -1.13 0.53
CA ILE A 37 8.96 -0.50 0.70
C ILE A 37 9.62 -0.45 -0.68
N ASN A 38 9.96 0.75 -1.14
CA ASN A 38 10.59 0.93 -2.45
C ASN A 38 12.11 0.90 -2.30
N PRO A 39 12.81 -0.10 -2.89
CA PRO A 39 14.27 -0.17 -2.79
C PRO A 39 14.98 1.05 -3.39
N ALA A 40 14.33 1.76 -4.31
CA ALA A 40 14.91 2.97 -4.90
C ALA A 40 15.19 4.05 -3.84
N ASP A 41 14.46 4.04 -2.74
CA ASP A 41 14.64 5.01 -1.66
C ASP A 41 15.96 4.79 -0.90
N SER A 42 16.57 3.60 -1.04
CA SER A 42 17.84 3.30 -0.39
C SER A 42 19.01 4.09 -0.98
N THR A 43 18.87 4.57 -2.20
CA THR A 43 19.97 5.26 -2.90
C THR A 43 20.26 6.65 -2.30
N THR A 44 19.29 7.25 -1.61
CA THR A 44 19.46 8.58 -1.05
C THR A 44 20.35 8.64 0.19
N GLY A 45 20.61 7.50 0.83
CA GLY A 45 21.43 7.44 2.02
C GLY A 45 22.66 6.55 1.88
N ALA A 46 22.85 5.93 0.72
CA ALA A 46 23.87 4.91 0.53
C ALA A 46 25.23 5.46 0.11
N GLU A 47 25.37 6.76 -0.06
CA GLU A 47 26.63 7.36 -0.48
C GLU A 47 27.75 7.21 0.55
N GLY A 48 27.42 6.81 1.76
CA GLY A 48 28.40 6.52 2.80
C GLY A 48 29.16 5.22 2.67
N GLY A 49 28.67 4.31 1.85
CA GLY A 49 29.40 3.12 1.40
C GLY A 49 30.01 2.22 2.47
N PHE A 50 29.47 2.13 3.69
CA PHE A 50 30.01 1.20 4.67
C PHE A 50 29.34 -0.19 4.53
N PRO A 51 30.06 -1.27 4.89
CA PRO A 51 29.50 -2.63 4.84
C PRO A 51 28.22 -2.73 5.69
N GLY A 52 27.19 -3.32 5.11
CA GLY A 52 25.91 -3.47 5.82
C GLY A 52 24.98 -2.27 5.75
N ALA A 53 25.34 -1.20 5.02
CA ALA A 53 24.51 -0.02 4.90
C ALA A 53 23.14 -0.32 4.29
N VAL A 54 23.09 -1.19 3.28
CA VAL A 54 21.82 -1.57 2.63
C VAL A 54 20.96 -2.39 3.59
N ASP A 55 21.57 -3.33 4.31
CA ASP A 55 20.85 -4.14 5.28
C ASP A 55 20.28 -3.29 6.41
N GLN A 56 21.06 -2.31 6.87
CA GLN A 56 20.61 -1.38 7.91
C GLN A 56 19.45 -0.53 7.41
N TRP A 57 19.54 -0.03 6.18
CA TRP A 57 18.47 0.73 5.57
C TRP A 57 17.18 -0.08 5.49
N TYR A 58 17.29 -1.32 5.01
CA TYR A 58 16.14 -2.22 4.85
C TYR A 58 15.47 -2.50 6.19
N GLU A 59 16.28 -2.80 7.22
CA GLU A 59 15.75 -3.08 8.55
C GLU A 59 15.02 -1.87 9.13
N ASN A 60 15.58 -0.68 8.95
CA ASN A 60 14.93 0.56 9.39
C ASN A 60 13.64 0.82 8.63
N ALA A 61 13.65 0.60 7.31
CA ALA A 61 12.48 0.78 6.47
C ALA A 61 11.36 -0.21 6.86
N ARG A 62 11.74 -1.44 7.14
CA ARG A 62 10.80 -2.47 7.60
C ARG A 62 10.15 -2.08 8.92
N ASN A 63 10.95 -1.63 9.88
CA ASN A 63 10.42 -1.20 11.18
C ASN A 63 9.47 -0.02 11.04
N ARG A 64 9.80 0.94 10.18
CA ARG A 64 8.92 2.09 9.90
C ARG A 64 7.63 1.63 9.23
N GLY A 65 7.73 0.70 8.28
CA GLY A 65 6.58 0.15 7.56
C GLY A 65 5.63 -0.58 8.49
N GLU A 66 6.16 -1.41 9.39
CA GLU A 66 5.35 -2.13 10.36
C GLU A 66 4.62 -1.17 11.30
N ARG A 67 5.30 -0.11 11.72
CA ARG A 67 4.70 0.92 12.58
C ARG A 67 3.61 1.68 11.82
N LEU A 68 3.87 2.04 10.59
CA LEU A 68 2.92 2.73 9.73
C LEU A 68 1.64 1.90 9.53
N LEU A 69 1.79 0.60 9.28
CA LEU A 69 0.66 -0.32 9.13
C LEU A 69 -0.12 -0.45 10.43
N SER A 70 0.58 -0.57 11.56
CA SER A 70 -0.05 -0.64 12.87
C SER A 70 -0.88 0.60 13.17
N GLU A 71 -0.32 1.77 12.89
CA GLU A 71 -1.02 3.04 13.10
C GLU A 71 -2.23 3.18 12.18
N ALA A 72 -2.08 2.78 10.93
CA ALA A 72 -3.19 2.81 9.98
C ALA A 72 -4.30 1.85 10.40
N ALA A 73 -3.94 0.64 10.81
CA ALA A 73 -4.92 -0.34 11.28
C ALA A 73 -5.68 0.16 12.52
N ALA A 74 -4.97 0.80 13.44
CA ALA A 74 -5.58 1.36 14.64
C ALA A 74 -6.53 2.51 14.33
N ALA A 75 -6.31 3.22 13.23
CA ALA A 75 -7.13 4.36 12.82
C ALA A 75 -8.41 3.94 12.09
N VAL A 76 -8.51 2.68 11.68
CA VAL A 76 -9.68 2.15 11.00
C VAL A 76 -10.55 1.42 12.02
N ASP A 77 -11.84 1.74 12.05
CA ASP A 77 -12.80 1.13 12.97
C ASP A 77 -13.32 -0.19 12.39
N ALA A 78 -12.43 -1.15 12.20
CA ALA A 78 -12.74 -2.47 11.66
C ALA A 78 -11.52 -3.37 11.87
N ASP A 79 -11.74 -4.68 11.85
CA ASP A 79 -10.63 -5.64 11.85
C ASP A 79 -10.02 -5.66 10.45
N VAL A 80 -8.73 -5.39 10.37
CA VAL A 80 -8.01 -5.40 9.10
C VAL A 80 -6.74 -6.23 9.23
N ASP A 81 -6.34 -6.85 8.14
CA ASP A 81 -5.04 -7.50 8.03
C ASP A 81 -4.02 -6.49 7.51
N THR A 82 -2.76 -6.71 7.82
CA THR A 82 -1.68 -5.87 7.32
C THR A 82 -0.67 -6.71 6.57
N ARG A 83 -0.04 -6.09 5.57
CA ARG A 83 0.95 -6.77 4.74
C ARG A 83 2.04 -5.77 4.35
N LEU A 84 3.29 -6.22 4.45
CA LEU A 84 4.46 -5.43 4.11
C LEU A 84 5.21 -6.15 2.99
N GLU A 85 5.48 -5.45 1.90
CA GLU A 85 6.20 -6.00 0.76
C GLU A 85 7.33 -5.07 0.35
N LEU A 86 8.32 -5.61 -0.34
CA LEU A 86 9.44 -4.86 -0.88
C LEU A 86 9.37 -4.91 -2.41
N GLY A 87 9.44 -3.76 -3.05
CA GLY A 87 9.41 -3.71 -4.51
C GLY A 87 9.01 -2.34 -5.03
N ARG A 88 8.76 -2.28 -6.31
CA ARG A 88 8.23 -1.06 -6.94
C ARG A 88 6.76 -0.94 -6.57
N PRO A 89 6.31 0.21 -6.06
CA PRO A 89 4.95 0.33 -5.52
C PRO A 89 3.85 -0.13 -6.47
N THR A 90 3.78 0.41 -7.66
CA THR A 90 2.70 0.05 -8.61
C THR A 90 2.71 -1.44 -8.94
N ALA A 91 3.86 -1.97 -9.34
CA ALA A 91 3.97 -3.37 -9.73
C ALA A 91 3.66 -4.30 -8.56
N THR A 92 4.14 -3.96 -7.36
CA THR A 92 3.93 -4.80 -6.18
C THR A 92 2.46 -4.79 -5.76
N ILE A 93 1.80 -3.64 -5.79
CA ILE A 93 0.36 -3.57 -5.50
C ILE A 93 -0.41 -4.47 -6.47
N LEU A 94 -0.10 -4.41 -7.75
CA LEU A 94 -0.76 -5.22 -8.76
C LEU A 94 -0.49 -6.71 -8.55
N ASP A 95 0.74 -7.09 -8.24
CA ASP A 95 1.10 -8.48 -7.99
C ASP A 95 0.35 -9.03 -6.77
N VAL A 96 0.27 -8.27 -5.70
CA VAL A 96 -0.48 -8.67 -4.51
C VAL A 96 -1.97 -8.77 -4.83
N ALA A 97 -2.50 -7.77 -5.54
CA ALA A 97 -3.92 -7.74 -5.90
C ALA A 97 -4.31 -8.93 -6.76
N ASN A 98 -3.43 -9.35 -7.65
CA ASN A 98 -3.68 -10.50 -8.55
C ASN A 98 -3.42 -11.86 -7.88
N GLY A 99 -2.87 -11.88 -6.67
CA GLY A 99 -2.52 -13.13 -5.98
C GLY A 99 -1.24 -13.76 -6.52
N ASP A 100 -0.37 -12.98 -7.14
CA ASP A 100 0.85 -13.48 -7.80
C ASP A 100 2.07 -13.56 -6.89
N VAL A 101 1.96 -13.08 -5.65
CA VAL A 101 3.12 -13.04 -4.74
C VAL A 101 3.34 -14.35 -4.03
N ASP A 102 2.25 -15.04 -3.66
CA ASP A 102 2.30 -16.33 -2.96
C ASP A 102 1.58 -17.39 -3.80
N ASP A 103 2.13 -18.59 -3.85
CA ASP A 103 1.58 -19.68 -4.67
C ASP A 103 0.13 -20.03 -4.32
N ASP A 104 -0.26 -19.87 -3.06
CA ASP A 104 -1.60 -20.22 -2.59
C ASP A 104 -2.50 -18.99 -2.38
N ALA A 105 -2.05 -17.83 -2.80
CA ALA A 105 -2.80 -16.59 -2.57
C ALA A 105 -3.95 -16.45 -3.54
N ASP A 106 -5.12 -16.11 -3.02
CA ASP A 106 -6.26 -15.75 -3.86
C ASP A 106 -6.16 -14.28 -4.27
N PRO A 107 -6.64 -13.94 -5.46
CA PRO A 107 -6.67 -12.54 -5.87
C PRO A 107 -7.66 -11.75 -5.01
N PHE A 108 -7.44 -10.42 -4.95
CA PHE A 108 -8.38 -9.51 -4.32
C PHE A 108 -9.48 -9.16 -5.31
N ASP A 109 -10.63 -8.80 -4.77
CA ASP A 109 -11.79 -8.43 -5.59
C ASP A 109 -11.81 -6.95 -5.94
N HIS A 110 -11.13 -6.14 -5.17
CA HIS A 110 -11.17 -4.69 -5.30
C HIS A 110 -9.91 -4.06 -4.72
N VAL A 111 -9.46 -2.95 -5.31
CA VAL A 111 -8.34 -2.17 -4.79
C VAL A 111 -8.85 -0.76 -4.46
N VAL A 112 -8.48 -0.24 -3.30
CA VAL A 112 -8.82 1.12 -2.90
C VAL A 112 -7.52 1.89 -2.66
N LEU A 113 -7.43 3.07 -3.22
CA LEU A 113 -6.24 3.91 -3.15
C LEU A 113 -6.64 5.35 -2.85
N ALA A 114 -5.72 6.10 -2.24
CA ALA A 114 -5.85 7.56 -2.22
C ALA A 114 -5.43 8.12 -3.58
N SER A 115 -6.06 9.20 -3.99
CA SER A 115 -5.71 9.87 -5.25
C SER A 115 -4.31 10.44 -5.23
N GLN A 116 -3.81 10.80 -4.05
CA GLN A 116 -2.48 11.38 -3.83
C GLN A 116 -1.82 10.66 -2.66
N GLY A 117 -0.51 10.50 -2.76
CA GLY A 117 0.28 9.95 -1.69
C GLY A 117 0.97 11.06 -0.89
N ARG A 118 2.15 10.71 -0.36
CA ARG A 118 2.94 11.59 0.52
C ARG A 118 3.42 12.88 -0.14
N THR A 119 3.46 12.92 -1.47
CA THR A 119 3.94 14.10 -2.21
C THR A 119 2.92 15.22 -2.31
N GLY A 120 1.65 14.96 -1.99
CA GLY A 120 0.64 16.00 -1.94
C GLY A 120 0.38 16.72 -3.25
N LEU A 121 0.34 16.01 -4.36
CA LEU A 121 0.09 16.58 -5.67
C LEU A 121 -1.28 17.25 -5.74
N SER A 122 -1.45 18.11 -6.74
CA SER A 122 -2.69 18.85 -6.98
C SER A 122 -3.91 17.93 -7.05
N ARG A 123 -5.05 18.40 -6.57
CA ARG A 123 -6.31 17.65 -6.55
C ARG A 123 -6.78 17.20 -7.93
N VAL A 124 -6.27 17.81 -9.00
CA VAL A 124 -6.70 17.51 -10.36
C VAL A 124 -5.87 16.38 -10.97
N VAL A 125 -4.78 15.99 -10.35
CA VAL A 125 -3.83 15.01 -10.90
C VAL A 125 -3.75 13.81 -9.97
N LEU A 126 -3.90 12.61 -10.53
CA LEU A 126 -3.66 11.38 -9.81
C LEU A 126 -2.16 11.24 -9.54
N GLY A 127 -1.81 10.74 -8.37
CA GLY A 127 -0.44 10.36 -8.08
C GLY A 127 0.01 9.24 -9.02
N SER A 128 1.32 9.10 -9.19
CA SER A 128 1.87 8.11 -10.13
C SER A 128 1.47 6.68 -9.79
N VAL A 129 1.42 6.33 -8.51
CA VAL A 129 1.02 4.99 -8.09
C VAL A 129 -0.46 4.75 -8.39
N ALA A 130 -1.33 5.71 -8.02
CA ALA A 130 -2.76 5.61 -8.27
C ALA A 130 -3.03 5.47 -9.78
N GLU A 131 -2.38 6.30 -10.59
CA GLU A 131 -2.54 6.25 -12.03
C GLU A 131 -2.10 4.90 -12.59
N GLY A 132 -0.94 4.40 -12.18
CA GLY A 132 -0.42 3.12 -12.64
C GLY A 132 -1.32 1.95 -12.30
N VAL A 133 -1.86 1.95 -11.08
CA VAL A 133 -2.77 0.89 -10.64
C VAL A 133 -4.09 0.95 -11.43
N VAL A 134 -4.67 2.14 -11.57
CA VAL A 134 -5.92 2.32 -12.31
C VAL A 134 -5.79 1.82 -13.76
N ARG A 135 -4.65 2.11 -14.40
CA ARG A 135 -4.43 1.71 -15.80
C ARG A 135 -4.25 0.21 -15.98
N ARG A 136 -3.71 -0.48 -15.00
CA ARG A 136 -3.21 -1.84 -15.17
C ARG A 136 -3.94 -2.90 -14.35
N ALA A 137 -4.82 -2.50 -13.44
CA ALA A 137 -5.52 -3.45 -12.58
C ALA A 137 -6.53 -4.29 -13.36
N ASP A 138 -6.64 -5.57 -12.99
CA ASP A 138 -7.60 -6.50 -13.56
C ASP A 138 -8.93 -6.53 -12.79
N MET A 139 -9.01 -5.81 -11.68
CA MET A 139 -10.19 -5.74 -10.84
C MET A 139 -10.61 -4.27 -10.69
N PRO A 140 -11.83 -4.01 -10.16
CA PRO A 140 -12.24 -2.64 -9.89
C PRO A 140 -11.29 -1.92 -8.94
N VAL A 141 -11.09 -0.65 -9.20
CA VAL A 141 -10.25 0.23 -8.38
C VAL A 141 -11.08 1.45 -7.98
N THR A 142 -11.12 1.74 -6.70
CA THR A 142 -11.73 2.97 -6.20
C THR A 142 -10.62 3.92 -5.76
N VAL A 143 -10.65 5.13 -6.28
CA VAL A 143 -9.71 6.18 -5.90
C VAL A 143 -10.43 7.17 -5.00
N VAL A 144 -9.92 7.32 -3.78
CA VAL A 144 -10.52 8.21 -2.77
C VAL A 144 -9.78 9.54 -2.77
N ARG A 145 -10.54 10.62 -2.85
CA ARG A 145 -10.00 11.98 -2.90
C ARG A 145 -9.95 12.60 -1.51
#